data_a0ecd39d56f5fcbc3376d85705234b1f
#
_entry.id   a0ecd39d56f5fcbc3376d85705234b1f
#
_cell.length_a   1.000
_cell.length_b   1.000
_cell.length_c   1.000
_cell.angle_alpha   90.00
_cell.angle_beta   90.00
_cell.angle_gamma   90.00
#
_symmetry.space_group_name_H-M   'P 1'
#
loop_
_entity.id
_entity.type
_entity.pdbx_description
1 polymer ?
#
loop_
_entity_poly.entity_id
_entity_poly.type
_entity_poly.pdbx_seq_one_letter_code
_entity_poly.pdbx_strand_id
1 'polypeptide(L)'
;SPGHRVWLRVNPGFGHGHSQKTNTGGENSKHGIWYTDLPAALDVIQRHHLQLVGIHMHIGSGVDYAHLEQVCGAMVRQVIEFGQDLQAISAGGGLSVPYQQGEEAVDTEHYYGLWNAAREQIARHLGHPVKLEIEPGRFLVAQAGVLITQVRSVKQMGSRHFVLVDAGFNDLMRPAMYG
;
A
#
# COMPACT_ATOMS: atom_id res chain seq x y z
N SER A 1 -3.96 21.49 16.03
CA SER A 1 -3.27 22.27 17.08
C SER A 1 -1.78 22.33 16.82
N PRO A 2 -1.09 23.40 17.22
CA PRO A 2 0.36 23.49 17.11
C PRO A 2 1.04 22.27 17.73
N GLY A 3 2.14 21.81 17.10
CA GLY A 3 2.89 20.64 17.55
C GLY A 3 2.25 19.30 17.20
N HIS A 4 1.09 19.27 16.52
CA HIS A 4 0.50 18.01 16.07
C HIS A 4 1.41 17.31 15.05
N ARG A 5 1.63 16.02 15.25
CA ARG A 5 2.50 15.20 14.40
C ARG A 5 1.74 14.78 13.14
N VAL A 6 2.35 15.00 11.99
CA VAL A 6 1.74 14.71 10.69
C VAL A 6 2.67 13.90 9.79
N TRP A 7 2.06 13.14 8.90
CA TRP A 7 2.70 12.44 7.80
C TRP A 7 2.23 13.02 6.48
N LEU A 8 3.11 13.04 5.47
CA LEU A 8 2.72 13.37 4.11
C LEU A 8 2.64 12.08 3.28
N ARG A 9 1.46 11.76 2.81
CA ARG A 9 1.30 10.70 1.80
C ARG A 9 1.66 11.26 0.43
N VAL A 10 2.67 10.71 -0.20
CA VAL A 10 3.19 11.16 -1.50
C VAL A 10 2.70 10.25 -2.60
N ASN A 11 2.22 10.86 -3.68
CA ASN A 11 2.01 10.19 -4.96
C ASN A 11 3.27 10.43 -5.82
N PRO A 12 4.07 9.38 -6.10
CA PRO A 12 5.34 9.54 -6.81
C PRO A 12 5.20 9.68 -8.33
N GLY A 13 3.97 9.80 -8.86
CA GLY A 13 3.70 9.92 -10.29
C GLY A 13 3.51 8.59 -11.02
N PHE A 14 3.64 7.47 -10.34
CA PHE A 14 3.38 6.13 -10.87
C PHE A 14 2.71 5.25 -9.81
N GLY A 15 2.12 4.16 -10.24
CA GLY A 15 1.46 3.22 -9.32
C GLY A 15 1.26 1.85 -9.94
N HIS A 16 0.94 0.87 -9.11
CA HIS A 16 0.67 -0.51 -9.47
C HIS A 16 -0.50 -1.06 -8.66
N GLY A 17 -1.18 -2.08 -9.18
CA GLY A 17 -2.22 -2.83 -8.48
C GLY A 17 -2.69 -4.01 -9.32
N HIS A 18 -3.26 -5.05 -8.69
CA HIS A 18 -3.84 -6.20 -9.38
C HIS A 18 -4.91 -5.83 -10.42
N SER A 19 -5.52 -4.67 -10.27
CA SER A 19 -6.43 -4.07 -11.23
C SER A 19 -6.29 -2.55 -11.19
N GLN A 20 -6.77 -1.85 -12.22
CA GLN A 20 -6.84 -0.38 -12.21
C GLN A 20 -7.60 0.17 -10.98
N LYS A 21 -8.59 -0.60 -10.48
CA LYS A 21 -9.39 -0.22 -9.30
C LYS A 21 -8.59 -0.25 -7.99
N THR A 22 -7.48 -0.98 -7.93
CA THR A 22 -6.63 -1.11 -6.74
C THR A 22 -5.33 -0.32 -6.84
N ASN A 23 -5.09 0.34 -7.99
CA ASN A 23 -3.97 1.25 -8.14
C ASN A 23 -4.24 2.55 -7.39
N THR A 24 -3.33 2.95 -6.50
CA THR A 24 -3.44 4.15 -5.68
C THR A 24 -2.29 5.15 -5.91
N GLY A 25 -1.54 5.00 -7.00
CA GLY A 25 -0.49 5.91 -7.44
C GLY A 25 -0.69 6.38 -8.89
N GLY A 26 0.12 7.34 -9.34
CA GLY A 26 0.06 7.90 -10.68
C GLY A 26 -1.06 8.95 -10.87
N GLU A 27 -1.17 9.48 -12.10
CA GLU A 27 -2.06 10.60 -12.45
C GLU A 27 -3.57 10.27 -12.32
N ASN A 28 -3.92 8.99 -12.44
CA ASN A 28 -5.32 8.54 -12.35
C ASN A 28 -5.75 8.24 -10.90
N SER A 29 -4.90 8.52 -9.92
CA SER A 29 -5.18 8.30 -8.50
C SER A 29 -5.40 9.61 -7.76
N LYS A 30 -6.50 9.70 -7.00
CA LYS A 30 -6.78 10.83 -6.12
C LYS A 30 -5.99 10.81 -4.80
N HIS A 31 -5.19 9.76 -4.56
CA HIS A 31 -4.52 9.54 -3.28
C HIS A 31 -3.16 10.20 -3.23
N GLY A 32 -2.88 10.83 -2.10
CA GLY A 32 -1.59 11.46 -1.81
C GLY A 32 -1.44 12.85 -2.44
N ILE A 33 -0.38 13.52 -2.02
CA ILE A 33 0.07 14.79 -2.57
C ILE A 33 0.97 14.48 -3.76
N TRP A 34 0.75 15.14 -4.88
CA TRP A 34 1.63 15.00 -6.03
C TRP A 34 3.05 15.41 -5.65
N TYR A 35 4.04 14.66 -6.06
CA TYR A 35 5.42 14.83 -5.57
C TYR A 35 5.99 16.24 -5.80
N THR A 36 5.56 16.96 -6.85
CA THR A 36 6.00 18.35 -7.09
C THR A 36 5.32 19.37 -6.18
N ASP A 37 4.22 18.98 -5.49
CA ASP A 37 3.45 19.88 -4.62
C ASP A 37 3.87 19.79 -3.13
N LEU A 38 4.87 18.97 -2.83
CA LEU A 38 5.40 18.83 -1.46
C LEU A 38 5.88 20.15 -0.83
N PRO A 39 6.49 21.09 -1.59
CA PRO A 39 6.85 22.40 -1.02
C PRO A 39 5.62 23.16 -0.50
N ALA A 40 4.50 23.15 -1.22
CA ALA A 40 3.26 23.79 -0.75
C ALA A 40 2.70 23.14 0.52
N ALA A 41 2.80 21.80 0.62
CA ALA A 41 2.41 21.09 1.84
C ALA A 41 3.31 21.47 3.04
N LEU A 42 4.60 21.66 2.80
CA LEU A 42 5.55 22.09 3.83
C LEU A 42 5.22 23.50 4.34
N ASP A 43 4.86 24.42 3.46
CA ASP A 43 4.41 25.78 3.84
C ASP A 43 3.20 25.74 4.78
N VAL A 44 2.26 24.81 4.55
CA VAL A 44 1.11 24.60 5.43
C VAL A 44 1.55 24.06 6.79
N ILE A 45 2.45 23.08 6.81
CA ILE A 45 3.02 22.50 8.05
C ILE A 45 3.66 23.60 8.90
N GLN A 46 4.49 24.44 8.29
CA GLN A 46 5.19 25.55 8.96
C GLN A 46 4.20 26.60 9.47
N ARG A 47 3.26 27.04 8.62
CA ARG A 47 2.24 28.05 8.95
C ARG A 47 1.38 27.65 10.15
N HIS A 48 1.06 26.36 10.26
CA HIS A 48 0.23 25.84 11.35
C HIS A 48 1.02 25.25 12.51
N HIS A 49 2.35 25.41 12.50
CA HIS A 49 3.26 24.88 13.53
C HIS A 49 3.06 23.38 13.78
N LEU A 50 2.90 22.60 12.70
CA LEU A 50 2.80 21.15 12.77
C LEU A 50 4.19 20.52 12.80
N GLN A 51 4.27 19.28 13.28
CA GLN A 51 5.52 18.53 13.31
C GLN A 51 5.48 17.45 12.20
N LEU A 52 6.29 17.62 11.16
CA LEU A 52 6.47 16.58 10.15
C LEU A 52 7.22 15.40 10.76
N VAL A 53 6.64 14.20 10.68
CA VAL A 53 7.25 12.96 11.19
C VAL A 53 7.91 12.18 10.09
N GLY A 54 7.25 12.07 8.94
CA GLY A 54 7.74 11.26 7.84
C GLY A 54 6.93 11.36 6.57
N ILE A 55 7.43 10.64 5.57
CA ILE A 55 6.79 10.47 4.27
C ILE A 55 6.24 9.06 4.16
N HIS A 56 5.04 8.94 3.61
CA HIS A 56 4.32 7.71 3.36
C HIS A 56 4.07 7.54 1.86
N MET A 57 4.30 6.34 1.34
CA MET A 57 3.86 5.95 -0.01
C MET A 57 3.03 4.66 0.07
N HIS A 58 1.88 4.67 -0.59
CA HIS A 58 1.07 3.48 -0.79
C HIS A 58 0.56 3.52 -2.23
N ILE A 59 1.11 2.71 -3.10
CA ILE A 59 0.93 2.83 -4.54
C ILE A 59 0.07 1.71 -5.16
N GLY A 60 -0.57 0.91 -4.34
CA GLY A 60 -1.49 -0.14 -4.77
C GLY A 60 -1.38 -1.40 -3.94
N SER A 61 -2.13 -2.42 -4.35
CA SER A 61 -2.13 -3.74 -3.72
C SER A 61 -1.51 -4.79 -4.64
N GLY A 62 -0.84 -5.77 -4.05
CA GLY A 62 -0.03 -6.76 -4.73
C GLY A 62 1.46 -6.45 -4.60
N VAL A 63 2.28 -7.48 -4.72
CA VAL A 63 3.73 -7.32 -4.68
C VAL A 63 4.31 -7.77 -6.01
N ASP A 64 4.80 -6.80 -6.76
CA ASP A 64 5.72 -6.95 -7.87
C ASP A 64 7.07 -6.38 -7.41
N TYR A 65 8.07 -7.22 -7.25
CA TYR A 65 9.36 -6.81 -6.68
C TYR A 65 10.12 -5.83 -7.57
N ALA A 66 10.03 -5.95 -8.90
CA ALA A 66 10.66 -5.00 -9.81
C ALA A 66 10.02 -3.61 -9.68
N HIS A 67 8.70 -3.57 -9.53
CA HIS A 67 7.98 -2.33 -9.24
C HIS A 67 8.29 -1.81 -7.83
N LEU A 68 8.41 -2.69 -6.84
CA LEU A 68 8.75 -2.32 -5.46
C LEU A 68 10.14 -1.65 -5.38
N GLU A 69 11.12 -2.13 -6.13
CA GLU A 69 12.44 -1.47 -6.24
C GLU A 69 12.32 -0.03 -6.77
N GLN A 70 11.45 0.20 -7.75
CA GLN A 70 11.18 1.56 -8.26
C GLN A 70 10.55 2.45 -7.18
N VAL A 71 9.64 1.91 -6.37
CA VAL A 71 9.02 2.64 -5.25
C VAL A 71 10.03 2.97 -4.18
N CYS A 72 10.86 2.02 -3.79
CA CYS A 72 11.95 2.22 -2.84
C CYS A 72 12.90 3.31 -3.33
N GLY A 73 13.29 3.27 -4.61
CA GLY A 73 14.10 4.31 -5.24
C GLY A 73 13.42 5.67 -5.27
N ALA A 74 12.11 5.73 -5.52
CA ALA A 74 11.33 6.96 -5.47
C ALA A 74 11.26 7.53 -4.04
N MET A 75 11.07 6.70 -3.03
CA MET A 75 11.09 7.12 -1.62
C MET A 75 12.42 7.78 -1.28
N VAL A 76 13.54 7.17 -1.65
CA VAL A 76 14.88 7.74 -1.40
C VAL A 76 15.03 9.10 -2.09
N ARG A 77 14.70 9.18 -3.38
CA ARG A 77 14.78 10.44 -4.14
C ARG A 77 13.92 11.53 -3.50
N GLN A 78 12.67 11.22 -3.17
CA GLN A 78 11.74 12.20 -2.59
C GLN A 78 12.24 12.73 -1.24
N VAL A 79 12.80 11.88 -0.38
CA VAL A 79 13.36 12.34 0.90
C VAL A 79 14.55 13.27 0.67
N ILE A 80 15.44 12.92 -0.25
CA ILE A 80 16.63 13.74 -0.56
C ILE A 80 16.22 15.09 -1.17
N GLU A 81 15.33 15.08 -2.17
CA GLU A 81 14.86 16.28 -2.85
C GLU A 81 14.02 17.18 -1.94
N PHE A 82 13.23 16.59 -1.06
CA PHE A 82 12.41 17.31 -0.10
C PHE A 82 13.25 18.06 0.95
N GLY A 83 14.44 17.56 1.26
CA GLY A 83 15.43 18.23 2.12
C GLY A 83 14.97 18.49 3.55
N GLN A 84 13.98 17.73 4.04
CA GLN A 84 13.48 17.86 5.40
C GLN A 84 14.00 16.72 6.28
N ASP A 85 14.20 17.04 7.55
CA ASP A 85 14.52 16.03 8.55
C ASP A 85 13.30 15.17 8.88
N LEU A 86 13.43 13.83 8.81
CA LEU A 86 12.36 12.87 8.97
C LEU A 86 12.74 11.80 10.01
N GLN A 87 11.81 11.47 10.89
CA GLN A 87 11.99 10.42 11.89
C GLN A 87 11.68 9.03 11.34
N ALA A 88 10.85 8.94 10.30
CA ALA A 88 10.37 7.69 9.76
C ALA A 88 9.98 7.79 8.28
N ILE A 89 9.97 6.65 7.61
CA ILE A 89 9.32 6.43 6.31
C ILE A 89 8.29 5.32 6.44
N SER A 90 7.19 5.38 5.68
CA SER A 90 6.17 4.34 5.64
C SER A 90 6.03 3.77 4.24
N ALA A 91 6.13 2.44 4.14
CA ALA A 91 5.90 1.67 2.94
C ALA A 91 4.40 1.49 2.59
N GLY A 92 3.50 1.99 3.45
CA GLY A 92 2.07 1.78 3.31
C GLY A 92 1.66 0.32 3.49
N GLY A 93 0.55 -0.04 2.90
CA GLY A 93 0.02 -1.40 2.91
C GLY A 93 0.18 -2.08 1.54
N GLY A 94 -0.71 -3.02 1.27
CA GLY A 94 -0.82 -3.67 -0.04
C GLY A 94 -0.18 -5.05 -0.14
N LEU A 95 0.36 -5.59 0.94
CA LEU A 95 0.83 -6.98 0.96
C LEU A 95 -0.30 -7.93 0.54
N SER A 96 -0.05 -8.72 -0.49
CA SER A 96 -1.00 -9.69 -1.03
C SER A 96 -1.04 -10.98 -0.20
N VAL A 97 -2.14 -11.70 -0.37
CA VAL A 97 -2.29 -13.08 0.11
C VAL A 97 -2.72 -13.95 -1.06
N PRO A 98 -2.30 -15.21 -1.14
CA PRO A 98 -2.79 -16.14 -2.13
C PRO A 98 -4.28 -16.44 -1.87
N TYR A 99 -5.10 -16.41 -2.93
CA TYR A 99 -6.52 -16.76 -2.87
C TYR A 99 -6.80 -18.11 -3.52
N GLN A 100 -5.91 -18.56 -4.38
CA GLN A 100 -6.06 -19.82 -5.10
C GLN A 100 -4.87 -20.74 -4.80
N GLN A 101 -5.13 -22.04 -4.91
CA GLN A 101 -4.07 -23.02 -4.77
C GLN A 101 -3.05 -22.85 -5.91
N GLY A 102 -1.76 -22.73 -5.55
CA GLY A 102 -0.67 -22.52 -6.49
C GLY A 102 -0.26 -21.07 -6.68
N GLU A 103 -1.00 -20.11 -6.11
CA GLU A 103 -0.49 -18.73 -6.02
C GLU A 103 0.63 -18.63 -4.99
N GLU A 104 1.67 -17.87 -5.34
CA GLU A 104 2.80 -17.65 -4.45
C GLU A 104 2.46 -16.68 -3.31
N ALA A 105 2.92 -17.02 -2.11
CA ALA A 105 2.86 -16.11 -0.97
C ALA A 105 3.93 -15.02 -1.11
N VAL A 106 3.66 -13.86 -0.51
CA VAL A 106 4.66 -12.78 -0.43
C VAL A 106 5.88 -13.25 0.36
N ASP A 107 7.06 -13.12 -0.23
CA ASP A 107 8.32 -13.23 0.49
C ASP A 107 8.53 -11.96 1.33
N THR A 108 8.23 -12.06 2.61
CA THR A 108 8.31 -10.93 3.55
C THR A 108 9.74 -10.52 3.86
N GLU A 109 10.70 -11.44 3.76
CA GLU A 109 12.13 -11.15 3.98
C GLU A 109 12.67 -10.33 2.81
N HIS A 110 12.35 -10.73 1.58
CA HIS A 110 12.73 -9.97 0.39
C HIS A 110 12.08 -8.59 0.37
N TYR A 111 10.77 -8.52 0.67
CA TYR A 111 10.04 -7.25 0.81
C TYR A 111 10.71 -6.33 1.84
N TYR A 112 11.01 -6.85 3.02
CA TYR A 112 11.71 -6.11 4.06
C TYR A 112 13.10 -5.66 3.62
N GLY A 113 13.85 -6.54 2.95
CA GLY A 113 15.20 -6.27 2.47
C GLY A 113 15.27 -5.04 1.56
N LEU A 114 14.34 -4.94 0.59
CA LEU A 114 14.24 -3.81 -0.33
C LEU A 114 13.94 -2.49 0.41
N TRP A 115 12.94 -2.49 1.27
CA TRP A 115 12.58 -1.31 2.06
C TRP A 115 13.66 -0.92 3.08
N ASN A 116 14.30 -1.91 3.71
CA ASN A 116 15.38 -1.64 4.65
C ASN A 116 16.60 -1.03 3.95
N ALA A 117 16.94 -1.48 2.75
CA ALA A 117 18.01 -0.88 1.97
C ALA A 117 17.72 0.60 1.64
N ALA A 118 16.48 0.93 1.27
CA ALA A 118 16.04 2.31 1.06
C ALA A 118 16.12 3.13 2.37
N ARG A 119 15.62 2.58 3.48
CA ARG A 119 15.70 3.20 4.81
C ARG A 119 17.14 3.51 5.22
N GLU A 120 18.06 2.59 4.98
CA GLU A 120 19.48 2.80 5.30
C GLU A 120 20.12 3.88 4.43
N GLN A 121 19.76 3.98 3.17
CA GLN A 121 20.22 5.10 2.32
C GLN A 121 19.73 6.44 2.85
N ILE A 122 18.46 6.53 3.23
CA ILE A 122 17.85 7.72 3.83
C ILE A 122 18.52 8.05 5.15
N ALA A 123 18.73 7.07 6.03
CA ALA A 123 19.38 7.28 7.32
C ALA A 123 20.82 7.82 7.17
N ARG A 124 21.57 7.32 6.18
CA ARG A 124 22.91 7.86 5.87
C ARG A 124 22.85 9.31 5.38
N HIS A 125 21.85 9.65 4.56
CA HIS A 125 21.67 11.01 4.06
C HIS A 125 21.32 11.99 5.17
N LEU A 126 20.40 11.61 6.07
CA LEU A 126 19.95 12.44 7.19
C LEU A 126 20.94 12.47 8.37
N GLY A 127 21.88 11.52 8.44
CA GLY A 127 22.89 11.44 9.50
C GLY A 127 22.39 10.84 10.82
N HIS A 128 21.21 10.23 10.83
CA HIS A 128 20.63 9.57 12.00
C HIS A 128 19.74 8.39 11.63
N PRO A 129 19.38 7.48 12.58
CA PRO A 129 18.46 6.37 12.33
C PRO A 129 17.07 6.84 11.94
N VAL A 130 16.48 6.17 10.94
CA VAL A 130 15.11 6.38 10.46
C VAL A 130 14.31 5.10 10.70
N LYS A 131 13.07 5.23 11.19
CA LYS A 131 12.16 4.09 11.35
C LYS A 131 11.54 3.71 10.02
N LEU A 132 11.29 2.41 9.83
CA LEU A 132 10.48 1.88 8.74
C LEU A 132 9.14 1.42 9.31
N GLU A 133 8.03 1.91 8.75
CA GLU A 133 6.68 1.56 9.14
C GLU A 133 5.93 0.92 7.95
N ILE A 134 5.00 0.02 8.24
CA ILE A 134 4.12 -0.64 7.26
C ILE A 134 2.69 -0.69 7.80
N GLU A 135 1.71 -0.82 6.89
CA GLU A 135 0.27 -0.83 7.20
C GLU A 135 -0.40 -2.09 6.62
N PRO A 136 0.00 -3.32 7.03
CA PRO A 136 -0.53 -4.55 6.45
C PRO A 136 -1.93 -4.83 6.99
N GLY A 137 -2.96 -4.53 6.22
CA GLY A 137 -4.35 -4.82 6.57
C GLY A 137 -4.75 -6.26 6.23
N ARG A 138 -5.07 -6.50 4.96
CA ARG A 138 -5.56 -7.81 4.47
C ARG A 138 -4.60 -8.96 4.77
N PHE A 139 -3.30 -8.74 4.64
CA PHE A 139 -2.27 -9.75 4.90
C PHE A 139 -2.39 -10.37 6.29
N LEU A 140 -2.76 -9.58 7.30
CA LEU A 140 -2.87 -10.06 8.69
C LEU A 140 -4.16 -10.85 8.97
N VAL A 141 -5.24 -10.61 8.21
CA VAL A 141 -6.58 -11.09 8.60
C VAL A 141 -7.26 -11.95 7.54
N ALA A 142 -6.81 -11.97 6.30
CA ALA A 142 -7.53 -12.65 5.22
C ALA A 142 -7.68 -14.16 5.45
N GLN A 143 -6.69 -14.80 6.06
CA GLN A 143 -6.69 -16.22 6.37
C GLN A 143 -7.25 -16.55 7.78
N ALA A 144 -7.63 -15.53 8.55
CA ALA A 144 -8.12 -15.71 9.91
C ALA A 144 -9.64 -15.97 9.99
N GLY A 145 -10.36 -15.82 8.88
CA GLY A 145 -11.81 -16.00 8.83
C GLY A 145 -12.26 -16.95 7.74
N VAL A 146 -13.43 -17.55 7.93
CA VAL A 146 -14.12 -18.39 6.95
C VAL A 146 -15.58 -17.95 6.84
N LEU A 147 -16.14 -18.06 5.64
CA LEU A 147 -17.56 -17.89 5.39
C LEU A 147 -18.19 -19.28 5.24
N ILE A 148 -19.10 -19.63 6.16
CA ILE A 148 -19.84 -20.89 6.12
C ILE A 148 -21.17 -20.61 5.43
N THR A 149 -21.49 -21.40 4.39
CA THR A 149 -22.72 -21.28 3.61
C THR A 149 -23.38 -22.63 3.41
N GLN A 150 -24.68 -22.63 3.16
CA GLN A 150 -25.44 -23.81 2.80
C GLN A 150 -25.69 -23.85 1.30
N VAL A 151 -25.44 -24.99 0.68
CA VAL A 151 -25.82 -25.22 -0.72
C VAL A 151 -27.34 -25.35 -0.80
N ARG A 152 -27.97 -24.45 -1.55
CA ARG A 152 -29.43 -24.42 -1.74
C ARG A 152 -29.87 -25.16 -3.00
N SER A 153 -29.03 -25.15 -4.03
CA SER A 153 -29.30 -25.85 -5.31
C SER A 153 -28.02 -26.06 -6.11
N VAL A 154 -28.04 -27.04 -6.97
CA VAL A 154 -27.00 -27.26 -7.98
C VAL A 154 -27.67 -27.38 -9.32
N LYS A 155 -27.16 -26.74 -10.36
CA LYS A 155 -27.63 -26.87 -11.72
C LYS A 155 -26.50 -26.95 -12.73
N GLN A 156 -26.75 -27.63 -13.81
CA GLN A 156 -25.85 -27.70 -14.94
C GLN A 156 -26.37 -26.83 -16.10
N MET A 157 -25.47 -26.08 -16.72
CA MET A 157 -25.72 -25.27 -17.92
C MET A 157 -24.63 -25.55 -18.94
N GLY A 158 -24.93 -26.36 -19.93
CA GLY A 158 -23.91 -26.87 -20.86
C GLY A 158 -22.83 -27.64 -20.11
N SER A 159 -21.58 -27.24 -20.25
CA SER A 159 -20.43 -27.83 -19.54
C SER A 159 -20.15 -27.24 -18.15
N ARG A 160 -20.91 -26.21 -17.72
CA ARG A 160 -20.69 -25.53 -16.45
C ARG A 160 -21.66 -26.01 -15.38
N HIS A 161 -21.16 -26.13 -14.16
CA HIS A 161 -21.97 -26.42 -12.97
C HIS A 161 -22.03 -25.17 -12.11
N PHE A 162 -23.21 -24.83 -11.61
CA PHE A 162 -23.47 -23.73 -10.70
C PHE A 162 -23.92 -24.31 -9.36
N VAL A 163 -23.23 -23.90 -8.31
CA VAL A 163 -23.62 -24.18 -6.92
C VAL A 163 -24.22 -22.91 -6.36
N LEU A 164 -25.52 -22.95 -6.04
CA LEU A 164 -26.22 -21.82 -5.45
C LEU A 164 -26.18 -21.95 -3.94
N VAL A 165 -25.76 -20.90 -3.27
CA VAL A 165 -25.61 -20.85 -1.80
C VAL A 165 -26.49 -19.76 -1.19
N ASP A 166 -26.67 -19.76 0.12
CA ASP A 166 -27.44 -18.76 0.86
C ASP A 166 -26.62 -17.55 1.28
N ALA A 167 -25.44 -17.36 0.71
CA ALA A 167 -24.63 -16.16 0.86
C ALA A 167 -24.46 -15.44 -0.47
N GLY A 168 -24.31 -14.12 -0.43
CA GLY A 168 -24.17 -13.29 -1.62
C GLY A 168 -23.03 -12.28 -1.52
N PHE A 169 -23.00 -11.35 -2.47
CA PHE A 169 -21.98 -10.31 -2.51
C PHE A 169 -22.06 -9.35 -1.31
N ASN A 170 -23.20 -9.25 -0.63
CA ASN A 170 -23.38 -8.51 0.60
C ASN A 170 -22.67 -9.15 1.80
N ASP A 171 -22.43 -10.45 1.77
CA ASP A 171 -21.71 -11.19 2.81
C ASP A 171 -20.21 -11.23 2.52
N LEU A 172 -19.86 -11.41 1.23
CA LEU A 172 -18.48 -11.38 0.75
C LEU A 172 -18.38 -10.54 -0.53
N MET A 173 -18.22 -9.24 -0.36
CA MET A 173 -18.29 -8.26 -1.45
C MET A 173 -17.08 -8.33 -2.40
N ARG A 174 -15.90 -8.67 -1.89
CA ARG A 174 -14.65 -8.56 -2.64
C ARG A 174 -14.64 -9.29 -3.98
N PRO A 175 -15.03 -10.58 -4.12
CA PRO A 175 -15.02 -11.27 -5.40
C PRO A 175 -15.93 -10.62 -6.47
N ALA A 176 -17.05 -10.04 -6.03
CA ALA A 176 -17.96 -9.34 -6.94
C ALA A 176 -17.42 -7.99 -7.42
N MET A 177 -16.57 -7.32 -6.62
CA MET A 177 -16.02 -6.00 -6.95
C MET A 177 -14.73 -6.05 -7.74
N TYR A 178 -13.87 -7.03 -7.47
CA TYR A 178 -12.50 -7.04 -7.97
C TYR A 178 -12.16 -8.24 -8.86
N GLY A 179 -13.06 -9.22 -8.95
CA GLY A 179 -12.87 -10.44 -9.73
C GLY A 179 -12.18 -11.53 -8.96
#